data_63dad6e2a57e74b3fadc7f28e18f6b83
#
_entry.id   63dad6e2a57e74b3fadc7f28e18f6b83
#
_cell.length_a   1.000
_cell.length_b   1.000
_cell.length_c   1.000
_cell.angle_alpha   90.00
_cell.angle_beta   90.00
_cell.angle_gamma   90.00
#
_symmetry.space_group_name_H-M   'P 1'
#
loop_
_entity.id
_entity.type
_entity.pdbx_description
1 polymer ?
#
loop_
_entity_poly.entity_id
_entity_poly.type
_entity_poly.pdbx_seq_one_letter_code
_entity_poly.pdbx_strand_id
1 'polypeptide(L)'
;MALFARDRERLARRWLLLASAALAASGLLAFGVVAARVPPFARYLTATELARRVLVVHVDLGVIVWFSALPVALFHLAAAGPRPAGRFAAFAPWLAAAGALALVTGLLPGWGAPA
;
A
#
# COMPACT_ATOMS: atom_id res chain seq x y z
N MET A 1 31.01 9.28 0.59
CA MET A 1 30.58 7.93 1.01
C MET A 1 29.44 7.98 2.02
N ALA A 2 29.56 8.68 3.14
CA ALA A 2 28.52 8.76 4.18
C ALA A 2 27.20 9.39 3.70
N LEU A 3 27.25 10.40 2.81
CA LEU A 3 26.05 11.06 2.28
C LEU A 3 25.19 10.12 1.42
N PHE A 4 25.81 9.31 0.57
CA PHE A 4 25.09 8.35 -0.29
C PHE A 4 24.49 7.19 0.50
N ALA A 5 25.16 6.75 1.55
CA ALA A 5 24.62 5.75 2.46
C ALA A 5 23.36 6.27 3.16
N ARG A 6 23.36 7.52 3.63
CA ARG A 6 22.19 8.17 4.25
C ARG A 6 21.02 8.33 3.29
N ASP A 7 21.27 8.67 2.03
CA ASP A 7 20.21 8.81 1.04
C ASP A 7 19.52 7.47 0.75
N ARG A 8 20.30 6.40 0.64
CA ARG A 8 19.76 5.04 0.45
C ARG A 8 18.96 4.57 1.66
N GLU A 9 19.49 4.83 2.85
CA GLU A 9 18.81 4.51 4.10
C GLU A 9 17.47 5.25 4.23
N ARG A 10 17.42 6.52 3.84
CA ARG A 10 16.18 7.31 3.78
C ARG A 10 15.18 6.72 2.79
N LEU A 11 15.64 6.33 1.60
CA LEU A 11 14.79 5.69 0.59
C LEU A 11 14.28 4.35 1.08
N ALA A 12 15.15 3.50 1.61
CA ALA A 12 14.77 2.23 2.20
C ALA A 12 13.72 2.42 3.30
N ARG A 13 13.91 3.39 4.18
CA ARG A 13 12.96 3.74 5.23
C ARG A 13 11.59 4.15 4.67
N ARG A 14 11.56 4.97 3.64
CA ARG A 14 10.30 5.40 3.00
C ARG A 14 9.54 4.21 2.40
N TRP A 15 10.25 3.32 1.72
CA TRP A 15 9.66 2.10 1.17
C TRP A 15 9.19 1.14 2.25
N LEU A 16 9.94 1.00 3.34
CA LEU A 16 9.53 0.18 4.49
C LEU A 16 8.29 0.76 5.18
N LEU A 17 8.22 2.08 5.34
CA LEU A 17 7.04 2.74 5.89
C LEU A 17 5.81 2.52 5.00
N LEU A 18 5.96 2.64 3.69
CA LEU A 18 4.89 2.36 2.74
C LEU A 18 4.45 0.91 2.82
N ALA A 19 5.39 -0.03 2.81
CA ALA A 19 5.10 -1.47 2.92
C ALA A 19 4.36 -1.79 4.21
N SER A 20 4.84 -1.27 5.34
CA SER A 20 4.23 -1.49 6.65
C SER A 20 2.82 -0.89 6.74
N ALA A 21 2.64 0.33 6.22
CA ALA A 21 1.34 0.99 6.18
C ALA A 21 0.34 0.23 5.30
N ALA A 22 0.78 -0.22 4.12
CA ALA A 22 -0.04 -1.02 3.21
C ALA A 22 -0.45 -2.35 3.85
N LEU A 23 0.48 -3.02 4.51
CA LEU A 23 0.20 -4.28 5.20
C LEU A 23 -0.79 -4.08 6.37
N ALA A 24 -0.60 -3.04 7.17
CA ALA A 24 -1.50 -2.71 8.27
C ALA A 24 -2.91 -2.36 7.75
N ALA A 25 -3.02 -1.54 6.72
CA ALA A 25 -4.29 -1.20 6.09
C ALA A 25 -4.97 -2.44 5.49
N SER A 26 -4.21 -3.28 4.79
CA SER A 26 -4.70 -4.57 4.27
C SER A 26 -5.23 -5.45 5.41
N GLY A 27 -4.50 -5.56 6.51
CA GLY A 27 -4.93 -6.32 7.69
C GLY A 27 -6.24 -5.80 8.29
N LEU A 28 -6.38 -4.47 8.42
CA LEU A 28 -7.64 -3.87 8.89
C LEU A 28 -8.81 -4.17 7.96
N LEU A 29 -8.58 -4.11 6.66
CA LEU A 29 -9.62 -4.45 5.67
C LEU A 29 -9.99 -5.93 5.70
N ALA A 30 -9.07 -6.81 6.09
CA ALA A 30 -9.37 -8.23 6.28
C ALA A 30 -10.46 -8.44 7.34
N PHE A 31 -10.45 -7.67 8.42
CA PHE A 31 -11.55 -7.71 9.41
C PHE A 31 -12.88 -7.30 8.79
N GLY A 32 -12.88 -6.30 7.91
CA GLY A 32 -14.08 -5.90 7.16
C GLY A 32 -14.60 -7.01 6.27
N VAL A 33 -13.72 -7.73 5.58
CA VAL A 33 -14.09 -8.89 4.74
C VAL A 33 -14.72 -9.99 5.58
N VAL A 34 -14.15 -10.30 6.75
CA VAL A 34 -14.70 -11.31 7.66
C VAL A 34 -16.02 -10.84 8.25
N ALA A 35 -16.10 -9.60 8.72
CA ALA A 35 -17.33 -9.04 9.30
C ALA A 35 -18.51 -9.06 8.30
N ALA A 36 -18.25 -8.86 7.03
CA ALA A 36 -19.29 -8.96 5.99
C ALA A 36 -19.94 -10.33 5.88
N ARG A 37 -19.31 -11.37 6.43
CA ARG A 37 -19.81 -12.75 6.40
C ARG A 37 -20.45 -13.19 7.72
N VAL A 38 -20.37 -12.39 8.77
CA VAL A 38 -20.84 -12.74 10.11
C VAL A 38 -22.13 -11.97 10.42
N PRO A 39 -23.27 -12.66 10.68
CA PRO A 39 -24.46 -12.02 11.25
C PRO A 39 -24.14 -11.53 12.68
N PRO A 40 -24.56 -10.37 13.14
CA PRO A 40 -25.45 -9.35 12.50
C PRO A 40 -24.73 -8.32 11.65
N PHE A 41 -23.40 -8.34 11.55
CA PHE A 41 -22.62 -7.33 10.82
C PHE A 41 -22.91 -7.33 9.32
N ALA A 42 -23.24 -8.52 8.78
CA ALA A 42 -23.66 -8.65 7.38
C ALA A 42 -24.84 -7.73 7.01
N ARG A 43 -25.70 -7.37 7.98
CA ARG A 43 -26.82 -6.44 7.75
C ARG A 43 -26.38 -5.03 7.40
N TYR A 44 -25.27 -4.58 8.01
CA TYR A 44 -24.73 -3.24 7.80
C TYR A 44 -23.84 -3.17 6.55
N LEU A 45 -23.31 -4.31 6.13
CA LEU A 45 -22.42 -4.46 4.98
C LEU A 45 -23.12 -5.12 3.79
N THR A 46 -24.45 -5.05 3.74
CA THR A 46 -25.28 -5.68 2.70
C THR A 46 -25.13 -5.10 1.30
N ALA A 47 -24.44 -3.97 1.14
CA ALA A 47 -24.03 -3.54 -0.18
C ALA A 47 -22.95 -4.52 -0.68
N THR A 48 -23.36 -5.50 -1.49
CA THR A 48 -22.50 -6.48 -2.14
C THR A 48 -21.30 -5.81 -2.83
N GLU A 49 -21.54 -4.61 -3.33
CA GLU A 49 -20.51 -3.79 -3.97
C GLU A 49 -19.46 -3.29 -2.97
N LEU A 50 -19.85 -2.87 -1.77
CA LEU A 50 -18.90 -2.44 -0.74
C LEU A 50 -18.02 -3.60 -0.28
N ALA A 51 -18.61 -4.76 -0.02
CA ALA A 51 -17.86 -5.96 0.36
C ALA A 51 -16.85 -6.38 -0.72
N ARG A 52 -17.24 -6.29 -1.99
CA ARG A 52 -16.35 -6.55 -3.12
C ARG A 52 -15.20 -5.54 -3.19
N ARG A 53 -15.48 -4.26 -3.03
CA ARG A 53 -14.44 -3.21 -3.02
C ARG A 53 -13.45 -3.39 -1.87
N VAL A 54 -13.93 -3.67 -0.67
CA VAL A 54 -13.09 -3.94 0.49
C VAL A 54 -12.17 -5.13 0.21
N LEU A 55 -12.68 -6.20 -0.38
CA LEU A 55 -11.89 -7.36 -0.75
C LEU A 55 -10.80 -7.00 -1.78
N VAL A 56 -11.16 -6.28 -2.84
CA VAL A 56 -10.21 -5.88 -3.89
C VAL A 56 -9.10 -5.01 -3.29
N VAL A 57 -9.45 -3.97 -2.55
CA VAL A 57 -8.46 -3.06 -1.95
C VAL A 57 -7.58 -3.79 -0.92
N HIS A 58 -8.15 -4.72 -0.14
CA HIS A 58 -7.39 -5.57 0.77
C HIS A 58 -6.31 -6.38 0.04
N VAL A 59 -6.68 -7.03 -1.05
CA VAL A 59 -5.75 -7.83 -1.86
C VAL A 59 -4.72 -6.94 -2.54
N ASP A 60 -5.13 -5.83 -3.13
CA ASP A 60 -4.22 -4.92 -3.83
C ASP A 60 -3.18 -4.30 -2.89
N LEU A 61 -3.58 -3.89 -1.69
CA LEU A 61 -2.65 -3.36 -0.68
C LEU A 61 -1.68 -4.44 -0.19
N GLY A 62 -2.16 -5.64 0.05
CA GLY A 62 -1.33 -6.73 0.53
C GLY A 62 -0.43 -7.33 -0.55
N VAL A 63 -0.95 -7.54 -1.75
CA VAL A 63 -0.19 -8.21 -2.82
C VAL A 63 0.59 -7.21 -3.66
N ILE A 64 -0.04 -6.14 -4.15
CA ILE A 64 0.63 -5.23 -5.08
C ILE A 64 1.52 -4.25 -4.32
N VAL A 65 0.97 -3.54 -3.34
CA VAL A 65 1.73 -2.46 -2.68
C VAL A 65 2.78 -3.02 -1.72
N TRP A 66 2.39 -3.84 -0.75
CA TRP A 66 3.33 -4.39 0.24
C TRP A 66 4.39 -5.29 -0.41
N PHE A 67 3.96 -6.24 -1.23
CA PHE A 67 4.86 -7.21 -1.85
C PHE A 67 5.83 -6.57 -2.83
N SER A 68 5.46 -5.45 -3.46
CA SER A 68 6.37 -4.69 -4.34
C SER A 68 7.28 -3.74 -3.55
N ALA A 69 6.75 -3.08 -2.53
CA ALA A 69 7.50 -2.09 -1.76
C ALA A 69 8.60 -2.71 -0.89
N LEU A 70 8.35 -3.88 -0.30
CA LEU A 70 9.31 -4.55 0.57
C LEU A 70 10.61 -4.94 -0.15
N PRO A 71 10.59 -5.62 -1.30
CA PRO A 71 11.82 -5.93 -2.05
C PRO A 71 12.58 -4.68 -2.49
N VAL A 72 11.88 -3.60 -2.86
CA VAL A 72 12.52 -2.34 -3.23
C VAL A 72 13.26 -1.74 -2.03
N ALA A 73 12.65 -1.76 -0.85
CA ALA A 73 13.30 -1.32 0.39
C ALA A 73 14.57 -2.13 0.68
N LEU A 74 14.46 -3.46 0.59
CA LEU A 74 15.59 -4.36 0.81
C LEU A 74 16.70 -4.14 -0.23
N PHE A 75 16.32 -3.89 -1.48
CA PHE A 75 17.28 -3.57 -2.54
C PHE A 75 18.06 -2.30 -2.20
N HIS A 76 17.41 -1.24 -1.72
CA HIS A 76 18.09 -0.01 -1.31
C HIS A 76 19.03 -0.23 -0.11
N LEU A 77 18.69 -1.13 0.81
CA LEU A 77 19.55 -1.48 1.93
C LEU A 77 20.75 -2.34 1.50
N ALA A 78 20.53 -3.28 0.58
CA ALA A 78 21.57 -4.20 0.12
C ALA A 78 22.50 -3.60 -0.93
N ALA A 79 22.04 -2.59 -1.67
CA ALA A 79 22.83 -1.99 -2.75
C ALA A 79 24.06 -1.28 -2.20
N ALA A 80 25.22 -1.89 -2.36
CA ALA A 80 26.52 -1.30 -2.05
C ALA A 80 27.05 -0.54 -3.28
N GLY A 81 27.51 0.68 -3.10
CA GLY A 81 28.16 1.43 -4.16
C GLY A 81 28.09 2.96 -4.00
N PRO A 82 28.99 3.70 -4.62
CA PRO A 82 29.13 5.13 -4.41
C PRO A 82 28.17 5.99 -5.23
N ARG A 83 27.26 5.39 -6.02
CA ARG A 83 26.35 6.14 -6.88
C ARG A 83 25.18 6.70 -6.08
N PRO A 84 24.87 8.01 -6.20
CA PRO A 84 23.69 8.59 -5.57
C PRO A 84 22.43 7.99 -6.21
N ALA A 85 21.38 7.87 -5.42
CA ALA A 85 20.07 7.56 -5.94
C ALA A 85 19.61 8.70 -6.88
N GLY A 86 19.17 8.36 -8.08
CA GLY A 86 18.69 9.36 -9.03
C GLY A 86 17.43 10.07 -8.54
N ARG A 87 17.07 11.19 -9.18
CA ARG A 87 15.86 11.95 -8.87
C ARG A 87 14.60 11.10 -8.93
N PHE A 88 14.52 10.18 -9.87
CA PHE A 88 13.40 9.25 -10.00
C PHE A 88 13.26 8.32 -8.79
N ALA A 89 14.36 7.88 -8.21
CA ALA A 89 14.32 7.05 -7.01
C ALA A 89 13.73 7.82 -5.81
N ALA A 90 13.97 9.13 -5.73
CA ALA A 90 13.41 9.97 -4.66
C ALA A 90 11.90 10.17 -4.81
N PHE A 91 11.37 10.22 -6.03
CA PHE A 91 9.94 10.36 -6.30
C PHE A 91 9.16 9.06 -6.24
N ALA A 92 9.79 7.93 -6.53
CA ALA A 92 9.13 6.64 -6.64
C ALA A 92 8.28 6.26 -5.41
N PRO A 93 8.76 6.39 -4.15
CA PRO A 93 7.92 6.06 -2.99
C PRO A 93 6.71 7.01 -2.84
N TRP A 94 6.81 8.24 -3.26
CA TRP A 94 5.69 9.19 -3.25
C TRP A 94 4.63 8.84 -4.29
N LEU A 95 5.05 8.45 -5.49
CA LEU A 95 4.13 7.96 -6.52
C LEU A 95 3.43 6.67 -6.08
N ALA A 96 4.17 5.75 -5.48
CA ALA A 96 3.61 4.52 -4.94
C ALA A 96 2.62 4.80 -3.80
N ALA A 97 2.94 5.73 -2.91
CA ALA A 97 2.03 6.15 -1.84
C ALA A 97 0.76 6.80 -2.41
N ALA A 98 0.89 7.65 -3.43
CA ALA A 98 -0.26 8.26 -4.12
C ALA A 98 -1.14 7.19 -4.77
N GLY A 99 -0.54 6.19 -5.41
CA GLY A 99 -1.27 5.05 -5.98
C GLY A 99 -2.00 4.23 -4.92
N ALA A 100 -1.36 3.95 -3.79
CA ALA A 100 -1.97 3.25 -2.66
C ALA A 100 -3.15 4.04 -2.07
N LEU A 101 -3.02 5.35 -1.92
CA LEU A 101 -4.11 6.24 -1.49
C LEU A 101 -5.26 6.25 -2.51
N ALA A 102 -4.96 6.26 -3.80
CA ALA A 102 -5.98 6.16 -4.85
C ALA A 102 -6.77 4.85 -4.76
N LEU A 103 -6.11 3.73 -4.46
CA LEU A 103 -6.80 2.45 -4.22
C LEU A 103 -7.75 2.53 -3.03
N VAL A 104 -7.31 3.14 -1.92
CA VAL A 104 -8.15 3.30 -0.73
C VAL A 104 -9.34 4.23 -1.00
N THR A 105 -9.17 5.28 -1.80
CA THR A 105 -10.29 6.17 -2.18
C THR A 105 -11.38 5.44 -2.98
N GLY A 106 -11.04 4.33 -3.64
CA GLY A 106 -12.01 3.46 -4.30
C GLY A 106 -13.05 2.85 -3.35
N LEU A 107 -12.81 2.89 -2.04
CA LEU A 107 -13.81 2.48 -1.02
C LEU A 107 -14.89 3.54 -0.80
N LEU A 108 -14.69 4.78 -1.23
CA LEU A 108 -15.64 5.87 -1.03
C LEU A 108 -16.92 5.64 -1.85
N PRO A 109 -18.09 5.97 -1.28
CA PRO A 109 -19.36 5.87 -1.99
C PRO A 109 -19.37 6.72 -3.27
N GLY A 110 -19.85 6.18 -4.38
CA GLY A 110 -19.95 6.88 -5.65
C GLY A 110 -18.66 7.00 -6.45
N TRP A 111 -17.52 6.63 -5.90
CA TRP A 111 -16.25 6.65 -6.61
C TRP A 111 -16.18 5.53 -7.65
N GLY A 112 -15.99 5.90 -8.92
CA GLY A 112 -15.92 4.92 -10.01
C GLY A 112 -17.21 4.18 -10.29
N ALA A 113 -18.34 4.62 -9.72
CA ALA A 113 -19.64 4.03 -10.03
C ALA A 113 -20.05 4.43 -11.46
N PRO A 114 -20.55 3.48 -12.28
CA PRO A 114 -21.15 3.84 -13.54
C PRO A 114 -22.35 4.76 -13.29
N ALA A 115 -22.47 5.76 -14.14
CA ALA A 115 -23.59 6.70 -14.10
C ALA A 115 -24.95 5.99 -14.28
#